data_47b19aa0f92053ff5c36c7f7a2af3776
#
_entry.id   47b19aa0f92053ff5c36c7f7a2af3776
#
_cell.length_a   1.000
_cell.length_b   1.000
_cell.length_c   1.000
_cell.angle_alpha   90.00
_cell.angle_beta   90.00
_cell.angle_gamma   90.00
#
_symmetry.space_group_name_H-M   'P 1'
#
loop_
_entity.id
_entity.type
_entity.pdbx_description
1 polymer ?
#
loop_
_entity_poly.entity_id
_entity_poly.type
_entity_poly.pdbx_seq_one_letter_code
_entity_poly.pdbx_strand_id
1 'polypeptide(L)'
;MELRALLLCPDARSAQLLGEILAEQGIAVDQASDSATALESVATRRFDALILDADDEERAKEILSKARLSALNSGTLVVALVASTSNVRQFFSMGANFVLYKPLSGERARVSLKAARALMRREPRRAPRIPVHAPAGIAYA
;
A
#
# COMPACT_ATOMS: atom_id res chain seq x y z
N MET A 1 -5.99 -3.17 -17.79
CA MET A 1 -6.10 -3.78 -16.46
C MET A 1 -6.26 -2.73 -15.39
N GLU A 2 -7.26 -2.88 -14.56
CA GLU A 2 -7.56 -1.89 -13.56
C GLU A 2 -6.75 -2.12 -12.29
N LEU A 3 -6.12 -1.07 -11.81
CA LEU A 3 -5.39 -1.13 -10.55
C LEU A 3 -6.37 -0.86 -9.40
N ARG A 4 -6.15 -1.53 -8.27
CA ARG A 4 -7.04 -1.44 -7.13
C ARG A 4 -6.24 -1.29 -5.85
N ALA A 5 -6.69 -0.38 -4.99
CA ALA A 5 -6.04 -0.13 -3.70
C ALA A 5 -7.04 -0.30 -2.57
N LEU A 6 -6.55 -0.80 -1.45
CA LEU A 6 -7.32 -0.82 -0.21
C LEU A 6 -6.86 0.34 0.66
N LEU A 7 -7.80 1.14 1.11
CA LEU A 7 -7.49 2.32 1.92
C LEU A 7 -8.12 2.17 3.30
N LEU A 8 -7.28 2.17 4.32
CA LEU A 8 -7.72 2.21 5.72
C LEU A 8 -7.22 3.51 6.33
N CYS A 9 -8.11 4.48 6.45
CA CYS A 9 -7.79 5.78 7.01
C CYS A 9 -9.00 6.31 7.73
N PRO A 10 -9.00 6.31 9.09
CA PRO A 10 -10.15 6.78 9.85
C PRO A 10 -10.43 8.27 9.71
N ASP A 11 -9.41 9.06 9.40
CA ASP A 11 -9.61 10.50 9.23
C ASP A 11 -10.29 10.77 7.88
N ALA A 12 -11.52 11.26 7.93
CA ALA A 12 -12.32 11.45 6.72
C ALA A 12 -11.66 12.39 5.72
N ARG A 13 -11.01 13.44 6.21
CA ARG A 13 -10.37 14.42 5.33
C ARG A 13 -9.20 13.79 4.58
N SER A 14 -8.37 13.07 5.29
CA SER A 14 -7.23 12.38 4.66
C SER A 14 -7.72 11.31 3.70
N ALA A 15 -8.75 10.57 4.09
CA ALA A 15 -9.31 9.52 3.23
C ALA A 15 -9.86 10.12 1.94
N GLN A 16 -10.53 11.25 2.03
CA GLN A 16 -11.07 11.91 0.84
C GLN A 16 -9.95 12.37 -0.08
N LEU A 17 -8.93 13.00 0.49
CA LEU A 17 -7.80 13.48 -0.31
C LEU A 17 -7.11 12.31 -1.03
N LEU A 18 -6.84 11.25 -0.31
CA LEU A 18 -6.17 10.10 -0.91
C LEU A 18 -7.04 9.43 -1.96
N GLY A 19 -8.34 9.34 -1.69
CA GLY A 19 -9.27 8.78 -2.67
C GLY A 19 -9.29 9.57 -3.96
N GLU A 20 -9.27 10.90 -3.86
CA GLU A 20 -9.25 11.75 -5.04
C GLU A 20 -7.97 11.57 -5.83
N ILE A 21 -6.83 11.53 -5.14
CA ILE A 21 -5.55 11.35 -5.81
C ILE A 21 -5.48 9.99 -6.51
N LEU A 22 -5.95 8.96 -5.84
CA LEU A 22 -5.94 7.62 -6.43
C LEU A 22 -6.84 7.56 -7.66
N ALA A 23 -8.00 8.22 -7.60
CA ALA A 23 -8.89 8.28 -8.74
C ALA A 23 -8.24 9.01 -9.91
N GLU A 24 -7.51 10.09 -9.62
CA GLU A 24 -6.76 10.81 -10.66
C GLU A 24 -5.76 9.91 -11.35
N GLN A 25 -5.21 8.94 -10.61
CA GLN A 25 -4.22 8.01 -11.16
C GLN A 25 -4.87 6.79 -11.83
N GLY A 26 -6.18 6.73 -11.87
CA GLY A 26 -6.86 5.60 -12.47
C GLY A 26 -6.87 4.36 -11.60
N ILE A 27 -6.78 4.53 -10.28
CA ILE A 27 -6.75 3.43 -9.34
C ILE A 27 -8.09 3.36 -8.63
N ALA A 28 -8.76 2.21 -8.70
CA ALA A 28 -10.00 1.99 -7.98
C ALA A 28 -9.70 1.81 -6.50
N VAL A 29 -10.56 2.37 -5.64
CA VAL A 29 -10.32 2.37 -4.19
C VAL A 29 -11.41 1.61 -3.47
N ASP A 30 -11.02 0.65 -2.64
CA ASP A 30 -11.90 0.03 -1.68
C ASP A 30 -11.56 0.62 -0.32
N GLN A 31 -12.52 1.27 0.31
CA GLN A 31 -12.29 1.87 1.62
C GLN A 31 -12.72 0.91 2.71
N ALA A 32 -11.81 0.63 3.64
CA ALA A 32 -12.13 -0.18 4.81
C ALA A 32 -12.50 0.77 5.94
N SER A 33 -13.60 0.47 6.62
CA SER A 33 -14.06 1.31 7.72
C SER A 33 -13.30 1.06 9.02
N ASP A 34 -12.73 -0.14 9.15
CA ASP A 34 -11.98 -0.49 10.36
C ASP A 34 -10.96 -1.58 10.03
N SER A 35 -10.13 -1.91 11.02
CA SER A 35 -9.07 -2.88 10.81
C SER A 35 -9.60 -4.29 10.57
N ALA A 36 -10.73 -4.66 11.16
CA ALA A 36 -11.31 -5.98 10.92
C ALA A 36 -11.72 -6.15 9.47
N THR A 37 -12.35 -5.13 8.90
CA THR A 37 -12.72 -5.14 7.48
C THR A 37 -11.49 -5.21 6.60
N ALA A 38 -10.44 -4.45 6.95
CA ALA A 38 -9.20 -4.46 6.19
C ALA A 38 -8.53 -5.84 6.23
N LEU A 39 -8.52 -6.48 7.40
CA LEU A 39 -7.92 -7.81 7.52
C LEU A 39 -8.67 -8.83 6.66
N GLU A 40 -9.99 -8.76 6.69
CA GLU A 40 -10.78 -9.67 5.86
C GLU A 40 -10.53 -9.42 4.38
N SER A 41 -10.45 -8.16 3.99
CA SER A 41 -10.24 -7.81 2.58
C SER A 41 -8.88 -8.32 2.06
N VAL A 42 -7.80 -8.15 2.84
CA VAL A 42 -6.50 -8.62 2.37
C VAL A 42 -6.41 -10.13 2.34
N ALA A 43 -7.24 -10.81 3.12
CA ALA A 43 -7.27 -12.28 3.13
C ALA A 43 -8.02 -12.86 1.94
N THR A 44 -8.99 -12.12 1.39
CA THR A 44 -9.91 -12.66 0.39
C THR A 44 -9.82 -12.01 -0.96
N ARG A 45 -9.17 -10.84 -1.09
CA ARG A 45 -9.13 -10.09 -2.33
C ARG A 45 -7.72 -9.62 -2.61
N ARG A 46 -7.41 -9.47 -3.89
CA ARG A 46 -6.10 -9.01 -4.31
C ARG A 46 -6.09 -7.51 -4.53
N PHE A 47 -5.06 -6.85 -4.04
CA PHE A 47 -4.88 -5.42 -4.22
C PHE A 47 -3.52 -5.13 -4.82
N ASP A 48 -3.42 -4.06 -5.59
CA ASP A 48 -2.16 -3.58 -6.12
C ASP A 48 -1.44 -2.70 -5.10
N ALA A 49 -2.18 -2.08 -4.19
CA ALA A 49 -1.62 -1.27 -3.13
C ALA A 49 -2.48 -1.33 -1.89
N LEU A 50 -1.83 -1.19 -0.74
CA LEU A 50 -2.48 -1.01 0.56
C LEU A 50 -2.03 0.33 1.10
N ILE A 51 -2.99 1.17 1.49
CA ILE A 51 -2.69 2.45 2.12
C ILE A 51 -3.25 2.39 3.53
N LEU A 52 -2.35 2.32 4.51
CA LEU A 52 -2.70 2.01 5.88
C LEU A 52 -2.35 3.16 6.80
N ASP A 53 -3.33 3.61 7.58
CA ASP A 53 -3.10 4.56 8.66
C ASP A 53 -2.39 3.84 9.78
N ALA A 54 -1.22 4.33 10.17
CA ALA A 54 -0.37 3.67 11.14
C ALA A 54 -0.39 4.35 12.51
N ASP A 55 -1.39 5.19 12.79
CA ASP A 55 -1.52 5.76 14.13
C ASP A 55 -1.74 4.66 15.18
N ASP A 56 -2.52 3.64 14.82
CA ASP A 56 -2.60 2.44 15.62
C ASP A 56 -1.57 1.46 15.06
N GLU A 57 -0.36 1.53 15.59
CA GLU A 57 0.76 0.77 15.05
C GLU A 57 0.52 -0.73 15.07
N GLU A 58 -0.09 -1.22 16.13
CA GLU A 58 -0.32 -2.66 16.26
C GLU A 58 -1.28 -3.17 15.19
N ARG A 59 -2.34 -2.40 14.94
CA ARG A 59 -3.30 -2.78 13.91
C ARG A 59 -2.69 -2.72 12.52
N ALA A 60 -1.90 -1.67 12.27
CA ALA A 60 -1.23 -1.54 10.98
C ALA A 60 -0.27 -2.70 10.75
N LYS A 61 0.49 -3.07 11.77
CA LYS A 61 1.42 -4.19 11.66
C LYS A 61 0.69 -5.51 11.43
N GLU A 62 -0.45 -5.67 12.08
CA GLU A 62 -1.26 -6.88 11.91
C GLU A 62 -1.74 -7.03 10.48
N ILE A 63 -2.25 -5.94 9.90
CA ILE A 63 -2.73 -5.94 8.53
C ILE A 63 -1.57 -6.20 7.57
N LEU A 64 -0.44 -5.55 7.80
CA LEU A 64 0.72 -5.70 6.95
C LEU A 64 1.25 -7.14 6.99
N SER A 65 1.32 -7.73 8.19
CA SER A 65 1.74 -9.13 8.31
C SER A 65 0.79 -10.06 7.59
N LYS A 66 -0.50 -9.83 7.74
CA LYS A 66 -1.52 -10.65 7.08
C LYS A 66 -1.35 -10.57 5.56
N ALA A 67 -1.13 -9.37 5.05
CA ALA A 67 -0.96 -9.18 3.61
C ALA A 67 0.27 -9.91 3.11
N ARG A 68 1.39 -9.81 3.83
CA ARG A 68 2.63 -10.45 3.40
C ARG A 68 2.55 -11.97 3.43
N LEU A 69 1.72 -12.52 4.30
CA LEU A 69 1.52 -13.97 4.38
C LEU A 69 0.43 -14.45 3.43
N SER A 70 -0.32 -13.56 2.84
CA SER A 70 -1.40 -13.92 1.91
C SER A 70 -0.82 -14.21 0.52
N ALA A 71 -1.24 -15.31 -0.07
CA ALA A 71 -0.84 -15.61 -1.45
C ALA A 71 -1.33 -14.54 -2.41
N LEU A 72 -2.43 -13.86 -2.08
CA LEU A 72 -3.01 -12.84 -2.93
C LEU A 72 -2.25 -11.52 -2.87
N ASN A 73 -1.69 -11.18 -1.71
CA ASN A 73 -1.17 -9.83 -1.47
C ASN A 73 0.28 -9.79 -1.02
N SER A 74 1.02 -10.89 -1.15
CA SER A 74 2.40 -10.91 -0.67
C SER A 74 3.29 -9.88 -1.36
N GLY A 75 2.99 -9.54 -2.60
CA GLY A 75 3.77 -8.56 -3.36
C GLY A 75 3.13 -7.20 -3.50
N THR A 76 2.05 -6.94 -2.78
CA THR A 76 1.36 -5.65 -2.91
C THR A 76 2.21 -4.50 -2.38
N LEU A 77 2.07 -3.32 -2.98
CA LEU A 77 2.74 -2.13 -2.50
C LEU A 77 2.05 -1.61 -1.26
N VAL A 78 2.83 -1.17 -0.29
CA VAL A 78 2.27 -0.66 0.97
C VAL A 78 2.72 0.77 1.20
N VAL A 79 1.76 1.64 1.45
CA VAL A 79 1.98 3.04 1.82
C VAL A 79 1.49 3.20 3.26
N ALA A 80 2.37 3.60 4.16
CA ALA A 80 2.01 3.81 5.56
C ALA A 80 1.83 5.30 5.81
N LEU A 81 0.73 5.67 6.50
CA LEU A 81 0.44 7.05 6.88
C LEU A 81 0.82 7.18 8.35
N VAL A 82 1.81 8.01 8.65
CA VAL A 82 2.39 8.03 10.01
C VAL A 82 2.45 9.46 10.55
N ALA A 83 2.36 9.56 11.88
CA ALA A 83 2.70 10.80 12.56
C ALA A 83 4.21 11.01 12.47
N SER A 84 4.64 12.27 12.55
CA SER A 84 6.05 12.60 12.36
C SER A 84 6.98 11.94 13.38
N THR A 85 6.44 11.51 14.51
CA THR A 85 7.23 10.89 15.58
C THR A 85 7.20 9.36 15.52
N SER A 86 6.51 8.79 14.56
CA SER A 86 6.36 7.34 14.49
C SER A 86 7.66 6.64 14.16
N ASN A 87 7.74 5.37 14.53
CA ASN A 87 8.90 4.56 14.23
C ASN A 87 8.82 4.05 12.79
N VAL A 88 9.24 4.91 11.86
CA VAL A 88 9.13 4.65 10.42
C VAL A 88 9.96 3.44 10.01
N ARG A 89 11.14 3.29 10.62
CA ARG A 89 12.04 2.20 10.26
C ARG A 89 11.36 0.84 10.42
N GLN A 90 10.53 0.71 11.44
CA GLN A 90 9.85 -0.54 11.69
C GLN A 90 8.88 -0.89 10.57
N PHE A 91 8.17 0.12 10.04
CA PHE A 91 7.26 -0.13 8.93
C PHE A 91 8.00 -0.52 7.66
N PHE A 92 9.13 0.12 7.40
CA PHE A 92 9.94 -0.28 6.24
C PHE A 92 10.45 -1.71 6.38
N SER A 93 10.89 -2.09 7.58
CA SER A 93 11.39 -3.45 7.80
C SER A 93 10.29 -4.50 7.64
N MET A 94 9.04 -4.11 7.81
CA MET A 94 7.92 -5.02 7.63
C MET A 94 7.38 -5.03 6.20
N GLY A 95 7.97 -4.23 5.33
CA GLY A 95 7.59 -4.27 3.92
C GLY A 95 6.86 -3.05 3.40
N ALA A 96 6.76 -1.97 4.17
CA ALA A 96 6.18 -0.74 3.66
C ALA A 96 7.11 -0.18 2.58
N ASN A 97 6.54 0.25 1.47
CA ASN A 97 7.31 0.77 0.34
C ASN A 97 7.41 2.28 0.38
N PHE A 98 6.39 2.95 0.90
CA PHE A 98 6.34 4.40 1.00
C PHE A 98 5.78 4.80 2.34
N VAL A 99 6.19 5.98 2.81
CA VAL A 99 5.66 6.54 4.06
C VAL A 99 5.24 7.97 3.76
N LEU A 100 4.02 8.32 4.18
CA LEU A 100 3.51 9.68 4.09
C LEU A 100 3.28 10.19 5.49
N TYR A 101 3.81 11.36 5.80
CA TYR A 101 3.68 11.95 7.12
C TYR A 101 2.42 12.79 7.22
N LYS A 102 1.77 12.72 8.35
CA LYS A 102 0.63 13.56 8.65
C LYS A 102 1.10 14.86 9.28
N PRO A 103 0.41 15.96 9.05
CA PRO A 103 -0.76 16.12 8.20
C PRO A 103 -0.40 15.96 6.73
N LEU A 104 -1.30 15.36 5.95
CA LEU A 104 -1.01 15.04 4.56
C LEU A 104 -0.99 16.30 3.71
N SER A 105 0.03 16.42 2.88
CA SER A 105 0.12 17.45 1.85
C SER A 105 -0.37 16.86 0.54
N GLY A 106 -1.31 17.55 -0.12
CA GLY A 106 -1.80 17.08 -1.42
C GLY A 106 -0.68 16.91 -2.43
N GLU A 107 0.26 17.86 -2.43
CA GLU A 107 1.37 17.81 -3.36
C GLU A 107 2.28 16.61 -3.11
N ARG A 108 2.66 16.39 -1.85
CA ARG A 108 3.53 15.26 -1.52
C ARG A 108 2.84 13.93 -1.73
N ALA A 109 1.56 13.88 -1.39
CA ALA A 109 0.80 12.65 -1.59
C ALA A 109 0.71 12.32 -3.08
N ARG A 110 0.49 13.32 -3.92
CA ARG A 110 0.43 13.07 -5.36
C ARG A 110 1.74 12.54 -5.90
N VAL A 111 2.86 13.13 -5.47
CA VAL A 111 4.17 12.67 -5.93
C VAL A 111 4.41 11.23 -5.52
N SER A 112 4.14 10.91 -4.25
CA SER A 112 4.37 9.56 -3.74
C SER A 112 3.46 8.54 -4.40
N LEU A 113 2.18 8.87 -4.56
CA LEU A 113 1.24 7.92 -5.15
C LEU A 113 1.46 7.74 -6.64
N LYS A 114 1.94 8.79 -7.32
CA LYS A 114 2.32 8.65 -8.71
C LYS A 114 3.51 7.69 -8.86
N ALA A 115 4.50 7.81 -7.97
CA ALA A 115 5.63 6.88 -7.97
C ALA A 115 5.17 5.47 -7.66
N ALA A 116 4.26 5.32 -6.70
CA ALA A 116 3.73 4.01 -6.35
C ALA A 116 2.99 3.38 -7.53
N ARG A 117 2.21 4.18 -8.23
CA ARG A 117 1.48 3.68 -9.41
C ARG A 117 2.43 3.18 -10.48
N ALA A 118 3.52 3.89 -10.69
CA ALA A 118 4.51 3.47 -11.67
C ALA A 118 5.09 2.10 -11.32
N LEU A 119 5.33 1.86 -10.03
CA LEU A 119 5.82 0.56 -9.58
C LEU A 119 4.76 -0.53 -9.73
N MET A 120 3.50 -0.21 -9.46
CA MET A 120 2.42 -1.17 -9.65
C MET A 120 2.35 -1.63 -11.11
N ARG A 121 2.52 -0.71 -12.03
CA ARG A 121 2.44 -1.05 -13.45
C ARG A 121 3.64 -1.83 -13.92
N ARG A 122 4.79 -1.65 -13.29
CA ARG A 122 5.99 -2.37 -13.67
C ARG A 122 6.02 -3.79 -13.14
N GLU A 123 5.27 -4.05 -12.09
CA GLU A 123 5.19 -5.41 -11.55
C GLU A 123 4.53 -6.31 -12.56
N PRO A 124 5.26 -7.31 -13.06
CA PRO A 124 4.61 -8.25 -13.97
C PRO A 124 3.66 -9.07 -13.16
N ARG A 125 2.43 -8.86 -13.43
CA ARG A 125 1.48 -9.55 -12.71
C ARG A 125 1.43 -10.89 -13.07
N ARG A 126 2.22 -11.40 -13.15
CA ARG A 126 2.26 -12.52 -13.63
C ARG A 126 3.20 -13.12 -13.79
N ALA A 127 3.45 -13.23 -14.03
CA ALA A 127 4.15 -13.75 -14.29
C ALA A 127 4.99 -14.21 -13.85
N PRO A 128 5.28 -14.80 -13.93
CA PRO A 128 6.04 -15.23 -13.31
C PRO A 128 7.27 -15.17 -13.48
N ARG A 129 7.74 -15.00 -13.48
CA ARG A 129 8.72 -14.79 -13.55
C ARG A 129 9.63 -15.30 -13.48
N ILE A 130 10.21 -15.48 -13.86
CA ILE A 130 11.09 -15.75 -13.75
C ILE A 130 11.91 -15.55 -13.26
N PRO A 131 12.37 -15.79 -13.27
CA PRO A 131 13.21 -15.50 -12.70
C PRO A 131 14.06 -15.25 -12.68
N VAL A 132 14.39 -15.35 -12.79
CA VAL A 132 15.02 -14.80 -12.65
C VAL A 132 15.59 -14.54 -12.45
N HIS A 133 16.09 -14.61 -12.64
CA HIS A 133 16.52 -14.14 -12.24
C HIS A 133 17.01 -13.67 -12.09
N ALA A 134 17.41 -13.89 -12.35
CA ALA A 134 17.70 -13.23 -12.03
C ALA A 134 18.09 -12.80 -11.76
N PRO A 135 18.53 -13.01 -11.95
CA PRO A 135 18.80 -12.42 -11.47
C PRO A 135 18.88 -11.89 -11.23
N ALA A 136 19.14 -11.97 -11.35
CA ALA A 136 18.91 -11.34 -11.02
C ALA A 136 18.79 -10.79 -10.78
N GLY A 137 18.95 -10.93 -10.86
CA GLY A 137 18.68 -10.35 -10.52
C GLY A 137 18.40 -9.80 -10.43
N ILE A 138 18.63 -9.91 -10.40
CA ILE A 138 18.16 -9.50 -10.21
C ILE A 138 17.75 -8.95 -10.10
N ALA A 139 17.78 -8.94 -10.24
CA ALA A 139 17.20 -8.53 -10.11
C ALA A 139 16.81 -7.99 -10.04
N TYR A 140 16.92 -7.96 -10.23
CA TYR A 140 16.31 -7.66 -10.19
C TYR A 140 16.09 -7.14 -10.16
N ALA A 141 16.23 -7.25 -10.37
CA ALA A 141 15.94 -7.00 -10.36
C ALA A 141 15.82 -6.88 -10.14
#